data_5417757f0e1fb534a9cb674eb7df56a4
#
_entry.id   5417757f0e1fb534a9cb674eb7df56a4
#
_cell.length_a   1.000
_cell.length_b   1.000
_cell.length_c   1.000
_cell.angle_alpha   90.00
_cell.angle_beta   90.00
_cell.angle_gamma   90.00
#
_symmetry.space_group_name_H-M   'P 1'
#
loop_
_entity.id
_entity.type
_entity.pdbx_description
1 polymer ?
#
loop_
_entity_poly.entity_id
_entity_poly.type
_entity_poly.pdbx_seq_one_letter_code
_entity_poly.pdbx_strand_id
1 'polypeptide(L)'
;MIFIISFTIFFSLEFILDRSIFKLNTYISNHLHFSNNEWEEVYKSVYSTEIYSQNKRYEGYTGNFYVREVYFSNLGNDGVIILRSSDIKSLISTSTFENSSRNDRGGSIYISPGQGSIRKVCSFGSKSTGTGKFCYIWVSDVSTNVNELHDSSITYSNQGVINGYYTIFLINGNNSFLENNVTRNYCEYNTAFAIGFGEGTSSIKYSIIDENYADSRICYTLRKPTKYNSIVFINNTVSNPDYYYNGMIFCSNYEVTLENCFIANNKQNGQYLFGINKYYGSGSIRVSNTYIDTTELLYEEGQDVIIDKINSEISIELHLLSTGLCPTGYYFVYNEITSNISFNIFKIRRR
;
A
#
# COMPACT_ATOMS: atom_id res chain seq x y z
N MET A 1 -45.85 4.22 40.02
CA MET A 1 -45.39 4.97 38.83
C MET A 1 -43.90 4.84 38.54
N ILE A 2 -43.03 4.63 39.53
CA ILE A 2 -41.57 4.49 39.37
C ILE A 2 -41.18 3.12 38.82
N PHE A 3 -41.93 2.05 39.14
CA PHE A 3 -41.64 0.66 38.66
C PHE A 3 -41.86 0.44 37.15
N ILE A 4 -42.82 1.16 36.55
CA ILE A 4 -43.14 1.00 35.11
C ILE A 4 -42.06 1.67 34.24
N ILE A 5 -41.45 2.78 34.72
CA ILE A 5 -40.40 3.48 33.98
C ILE A 5 -39.10 2.65 33.99
N SER A 6 -38.78 1.97 35.08
CA SER A 6 -37.62 1.07 35.16
C SER A 6 -37.71 -0.13 34.20
N PHE A 7 -38.90 -0.70 34.07
CA PHE A 7 -39.12 -1.86 33.17
C PHE A 7 -39.04 -1.47 31.69
N THR A 8 -39.51 -0.28 31.32
CA THR A 8 -39.50 0.21 29.95
C THR A 8 -38.07 0.57 29.50
N ILE A 9 -37.23 1.09 30.41
CA ILE A 9 -35.84 1.38 30.12
C ILE A 9 -35.02 0.10 29.95
N PHE A 10 -35.29 -0.92 30.76
CA PHE A 10 -34.61 -2.20 30.67
C PHE A 10 -34.94 -2.94 29.34
N PHE A 11 -36.23 -2.94 28.95
CA PHE A 11 -36.65 -3.53 27.68
C PHE A 11 -36.11 -2.78 26.46
N SER A 12 -36.02 -1.45 26.54
CA SER A 12 -35.45 -0.65 25.45
C SER A 12 -33.93 -0.81 25.37
N LEU A 13 -33.22 -0.99 26.49
CA LEU A 13 -31.79 -1.27 26.48
C LEU A 13 -31.47 -2.68 25.93
N GLU A 14 -32.21 -3.70 26.31
CA GLU A 14 -32.04 -5.04 25.73
C GLU A 14 -32.35 -5.05 24.23
N PHE A 15 -33.38 -4.33 23.79
CA PHE A 15 -33.71 -4.25 22.36
C PHE A 15 -32.66 -3.48 21.55
N ILE A 16 -32.03 -2.48 22.16
CA ILE A 16 -30.93 -1.73 21.51
C ILE A 16 -29.64 -2.56 21.51
N LEU A 17 -29.36 -3.30 22.57
CA LEU A 17 -28.23 -4.21 22.64
C LEU A 17 -28.40 -5.37 21.63
N ASP A 18 -29.58 -5.97 21.57
CA ASP A 18 -29.87 -7.06 20.65
C ASP A 18 -29.79 -6.62 19.17
N ARG A 19 -30.30 -5.43 18.84
CA ARG A 19 -30.12 -4.84 17.51
C ARG A 19 -28.67 -4.47 17.19
N SER A 20 -27.88 -4.05 18.18
CA SER A 20 -26.48 -3.72 18.00
C SER A 20 -25.64 -4.99 17.82
N ILE A 21 -25.95 -6.01 18.59
CA ILE A 21 -25.34 -7.35 18.44
C ILE A 21 -25.77 -8.00 17.11
N PHE A 22 -27.03 -7.86 16.72
CA PHE A 22 -27.51 -8.37 15.43
C PHE A 22 -26.90 -7.62 14.23
N LYS A 23 -26.76 -6.29 14.33
CA LYS A 23 -26.04 -5.50 13.32
C LYS A 23 -24.54 -5.83 13.31
N LEU A 24 -23.92 -6.05 14.45
CA LEU A 24 -22.53 -6.46 14.55
C LEU A 24 -22.36 -7.88 13.99
N ASN A 25 -23.23 -8.81 14.34
CA ASN A 25 -23.21 -10.17 13.80
C ASN A 25 -23.53 -10.22 12.30
N THR A 26 -24.47 -9.39 11.80
CA THR A 26 -24.74 -9.29 10.33
C THR A 26 -23.60 -8.56 9.62
N TYR A 27 -23.00 -7.55 10.24
CA TYR A 27 -21.81 -6.90 9.69
C TYR A 27 -20.61 -7.87 9.68
N ILE A 28 -20.39 -8.59 10.77
CA ILE A 28 -19.38 -9.65 10.86
C ILE A 28 -19.71 -10.78 9.87
N SER A 29 -20.96 -11.27 9.77
CA SER A 29 -21.31 -12.36 8.85
C SER A 29 -21.27 -11.93 7.38
N ASN A 30 -21.67 -10.70 7.04
CA ASN A 30 -21.59 -10.20 5.66
C ASN A 30 -20.14 -9.85 5.23
N HIS A 31 -19.25 -9.58 6.20
CA HIS A 31 -17.82 -9.45 5.93
C HIS A 31 -17.04 -10.76 6.17
N LEU A 32 -17.63 -11.74 6.89
CA LEU A 32 -17.07 -13.06 7.14
C LEU A 32 -17.63 -14.13 6.18
N HIS A 33 -18.43 -13.79 5.17
CA HIS A 33 -18.57 -14.66 4.02
C HIS A 33 -17.26 -14.66 3.22
N PHE A 34 -16.22 -15.08 3.91
CA PHE A 34 -14.95 -15.46 3.32
C PHE A 34 -15.21 -16.72 2.52
N SER A 35 -15.62 -16.55 1.28
CA SER A 35 -15.68 -17.65 0.36
C SER A 35 -14.27 -18.27 0.28
N ASN A 36 -14.18 -19.56 0.15
CA ASN A 36 -12.96 -20.26 -0.29
C ASN A 36 -12.48 -19.75 -1.67
N ASN A 37 -13.14 -18.72 -2.20
CA ASN A 37 -12.95 -18.11 -3.50
C ASN A 37 -11.79 -17.12 -3.59
N GLU A 38 -11.25 -16.55 -2.49
CA GLU A 38 -10.14 -15.57 -2.62
C GLU A 38 -8.94 -16.17 -3.37
N TRP A 39 -8.61 -17.42 -3.09
CA TRP A 39 -7.55 -18.11 -3.83
C TRP A 39 -7.90 -18.31 -5.30
N GLU A 40 -9.14 -18.74 -5.59
CA GLU A 40 -9.62 -18.93 -6.96
C GLU A 40 -9.71 -17.60 -7.73
N GLU A 41 -10.06 -16.52 -7.05
CA GLU A 41 -10.02 -15.17 -7.65
C GLU A 41 -8.62 -14.77 -8.11
N VAL A 42 -7.60 -15.06 -7.29
CA VAL A 42 -6.21 -14.73 -7.57
C VAL A 42 -5.59 -15.67 -8.59
N TYR A 43 -5.63 -16.97 -8.32
CA TYR A 43 -4.85 -17.97 -9.04
C TYR A 43 -5.64 -18.79 -10.05
N LYS A 44 -6.97 -18.56 -10.15
CA LYS A 44 -7.87 -19.30 -11.06
C LYS A 44 -7.77 -20.81 -10.90
N SER A 45 -7.51 -21.25 -9.69
CA SER A 45 -7.36 -22.66 -9.32
C SER A 45 -7.92 -22.93 -7.93
N VAL A 46 -8.37 -24.15 -7.68
CA VAL A 46 -8.86 -24.56 -6.35
C VAL A 46 -7.69 -24.65 -5.37
N TYR A 47 -7.87 -24.15 -4.16
CA TYR A 47 -6.92 -24.34 -3.09
C TYR A 47 -7.12 -25.70 -2.42
N SER A 48 -6.07 -26.50 -2.33
CA SER A 48 -6.13 -27.88 -1.87
C SER A 48 -5.32 -28.18 -0.61
N THR A 49 -4.70 -27.15 -0.02
CA THR A 49 -3.81 -27.30 1.14
C THR A 49 -4.37 -26.60 2.37
N GLU A 50 -3.69 -26.76 3.51
CA GLU A 50 -4.08 -26.15 4.78
C GLU A 50 -3.98 -24.61 4.74
N ILE A 51 -4.99 -23.93 5.28
CA ILE A 51 -4.94 -22.48 5.52
C ILE A 51 -4.24 -22.24 6.86
N TYR A 52 -3.15 -21.49 6.83
CA TYR A 52 -2.37 -21.21 8.02
C TYR A 52 -2.96 -20.03 8.79
N SER A 53 -3.22 -20.21 10.10
CA SER A 53 -3.87 -19.21 10.97
C SER A 53 -3.18 -19.01 12.33
N GLN A 54 -1.91 -19.34 12.45
CA GLN A 54 -1.18 -19.26 13.72
C GLN A 54 -0.19 -18.09 13.74
N ASN A 55 -0.07 -17.42 14.91
CA ASN A 55 0.96 -16.42 15.16
C ASN A 55 2.33 -17.10 15.32
N LYS A 56 2.96 -17.44 14.22
CA LYS A 56 4.31 -18.02 14.18
C LYS A 56 5.04 -17.58 12.90
N ARG A 57 6.34 -17.78 12.89
CA ARG A 57 7.13 -17.66 11.67
C ARG A 57 6.85 -18.81 10.70
N TYR A 58 6.74 -18.47 9.42
CA TYR A 58 6.58 -19.42 8.33
C TYR A 58 7.79 -19.34 7.40
N GLU A 59 8.53 -20.44 7.28
CA GLU A 59 9.72 -20.55 6.42
C GLU A 59 9.84 -21.93 5.79
N GLY A 60 10.41 -22.00 4.58
CA GLY A 60 10.74 -23.28 3.93
C GLY A 60 9.56 -23.98 3.25
N TYR A 61 8.45 -23.30 3.04
CA TYR A 61 7.29 -23.84 2.31
C TYR A 61 7.53 -23.83 0.80
N THR A 62 6.87 -24.74 0.11
CA THR A 62 6.85 -24.89 -1.37
C THR A 62 5.42 -25.09 -1.84
N GLY A 63 5.15 -24.83 -3.14
CA GLY A 63 3.81 -24.98 -3.72
C GLY A 63 2.82 -23.92 -3.24
N ASN A 64 1.58 -24.32 -2.98
CA ASN A 64 0.53 -23.39 -2.56
C ASN A 64 0.65 -23.04 -1.08
N PHE A 65 0.61 -21.75 -0.76
CA PHE A 65 0.74 -21.26 0.62
C PHE A 65 -0.31 -20.19 0.90
N TYR A 66 -1.22 -20.45 1.82
CA TYR A 66 -2.28 -19.54 2.18
C TYR A 66 -2.27 -19.23 3.68
N VAL A 67 -2.11 -17.93 4.02
CA VAL A 67 -2.25 -17.40 5.38
C VAL A 67 -3.46 -16.51 5.45
N ARG A 68 -4.29 -16.69 6.46
CA ARG A 68 -5.51 -15.92 6.64
C ARG A 68 -5.84 -15.68 8.10
N GLU A 69 -6.33 -14.46 8.39
CA GLU A 69 -6.86 -14.08 9.71
C GLU A 69 -5.84 -14.23 10.86
N VAL A 70 -4.58 -13.86 10.61
CA VAL A 70 -3.53 -13.96 11.62
C VAL A 70 -3.12 -12.59 12.12
N TYR A 71 -3.00 -12.47 13.42
CA TYR A 71 -2.33 -11.36 14.07
C TYR A 71 -0.90 -11.76 14.42
N PHE A 72 0.04 -11.31 13.60
CA PHE A 72 1.46 -11.49 13.82
C PHE A 72 2.00 -10.37 14.70
N SER A 73 2.44 -10.68 15.89
CA SER A 73 3.00 -9.72 16.82
C SER A 73 4.30 -10.21 17.43
N ASN A 74 5.25 -9.30 17.62
CA ASN A 74 6.51 -9.53 18.31
C ASN A 74 7.35 -10.69 17.73
N LEU A 75 7.20 -10.99 16.46
CA LEU A 75 8.04 -11.92 15.73
C LEU A 75 9.26 -11.15 15.18
N GLY A 76 10.23 -10.90 16.07
CA GLY A 76 11.39 -10.06 15.79
C GLY A 76 12.45 -10.72 14.91
N ASN A 77 13.38 -9.94 14.46
CA ASN A 77 14.70 -10.13 13.80
C ASN A 77 14.81 -11.02 12.56
N ASP A 78 13.91 -11.94 12.28
CA ASP A 78 14.05 -12.91 11.18
C ASP A 78 12.94 -12.85 10.13
N GLY A 79 12.01 -11.89 10.24
CA GLY A 79 10.81 -11.80 9.40
C GLY A 79 9.74 -12.81 9.81
N VAL A 80 8.55 -12.66 9.24
CA VAL A 80 7.39 -13.49 9.60
C VAL A 80 7.11 -14.57 8.56
N ILE A 81 7.03 -14.17 7.28
CA ILE A 81 6.77 -15.08 6.16
C ILE A 81 7.96 -15.02 5.21
N ILE A 82 8.66 -16.16 5.05
CA ILE A 82 9.85 -16.26 4.22
C ILE A 82 9.71 -17.45 3.28
N LEU A 83 9.42 -17.15 2.02
CA LEU A 83 9.17 -18.12 0.97
C LEU A 83 10.25 -18.03 -0.11
N ARG A 84 10.95 -19.15 -0.39
CA ARG A 84 12.13 -19.17 -1.25
C ARG A 84 12.06 -20.23 -2.35
N SER A 85 10.91 -20.41 -2.97
CA SER A 85 10.75 -21.36 -4.06
C SER A 85 10.03 -20.73 -5.24
N SER A 86 10.46 -21.06 -6.46
CA SER A 86 9.86 -20.55 -7.71
C SER A 86 8.47 -21.09 -7.98
N ASP A 87 8.11 -22.23 -7.43
CA ASP A 87 6.80 -22.87 -7.55
C ASP A 87 5.79 -22.39 -6.52
N ILE A 88 6.21 -21.51 -5.60
CA ILE A 88 5.27 -20.92 -4.63
C ILE A 88 4.25 -20.05 -5.33
N LYS A 89 2.99 -20.30 -4.96
CA LYS A 89 1.87 -19.38 -5.08
C LYS A 89 1.39 -19.05 -3.67
N SER A 90 1.48 -17.79 -3.27
CA SER A 90 1.13 -17.39 -1.90
C SER A 90 0.01 -16.37 -1.86
N LEU A 91 -0.96 -16.61 -1.00
CA LEU A 91 -2.00 -15.65 -0.63
C LEU A 91 -1.89 -15.35 0.85
N ILE A 92 -1.79 -14.06 1.17
CA ILE A 92 -1.78 -13.56 2.56
C ILE A 92 -2.94 -12.60 2.66
N SER A 93 -3.97 -12.99 3.42
CA SER A 93 -5.17 -12.17 3.50
C SER A 93 -5.65 -11.92 4.93
N THR A 94 -6.36 -10.80 5.12
CA THR A 94 -7.04 -10.43 6.37
C THR A 94 -6.15 -10.61 7.60
N SER A 95 -4.88 -10.21 7.49
CA SER A 95 -3.89 -10.45 8.53
C SER A 95 -3.21 -9.15 8.97
N THR A 96 -2.69 -9.15 10.19
CA THR A 96 -1.99 -8.00 10.76
C THR A 96 -0.55 -8.35 11.10
N PHE A 97 0.36 -7.45 10.77
CA PHE A 97 1.79 -7.54 11.10
C PHE A 97 2.17 -6.38 12.00
N GLU A 98 2.52 -6.65 13.23
CA GLU A 98 2.93 -5.65 14.19
C GLU A 98 4.38 -5.86 14.63
N ASN A 99 5.20 -4.80 14.49
CA ASN A 99 6.59 -4.76 14.96
C ASN A 99 7.46 -5.93 14.48
N SER A 100 7.20 -6.43 13.29
CA SER A 100 8.04 -7.46 12.69
C SER A 100 9.32 -6.87 12.11
N SER A 101 10.41 -7.58 12.18
CA SER A 101 11.71 -7.11 11.69
C SER A 101 12.57 -8.20 11.06
N ARG A 102 13.47 -7.78 10.15
CA ARG A 102 14.45 -8.65 9.53
C ARG A 102 15.74 -7.91 9.19
N ASN A 103 16.87 -8.57 9.37
CA ASN A 103 18.19 -8.02 9.03
C ASN A 103 18.56 -8.15 7.55
N ASP A 104 17.58 -8.34 6.67
CA ASP A 104 17.74 -8.43 5.22
C ASP A 104 16.48 -7.86 4.56
N ARG A 105 16.03 -8.38 3.44
CA ARG A 105 14.87 -7.94 2.66
C ARG A 105 13.56 -8.49 3.24
N GLY A 106 12.49 -7.70 3.16
CA GLY A 106 11.15 -8.10 3.57
C GLY A 106 10.99 -8.21 5.08
N GLY A 107 10.82 -7.09 5.78
CA GLY A 107 10.72 -7.05 7.25
C GLY A 107 9.62 -7.92 7.83
N SER A 108 8.47 -7.99 7.16
CA SER A 108 7.38 -8.90 7.51
C SER A 108 7.28 -10.05 6.51
N ILE A 109 7.32 -9.76 5.21
CA ILE A 109 7.06 -10.72 4.15
C ILE A 109 8.21 -10.69 3.14
N TYR A 110 8.80 -11.86 2.88
CA TYR A 110 9.79 -12.10 1.84
C TYR A 110 9.37 -13.27 0.96
N ILE A 111 9.16 -13.01 -0.32
CA ILE A 111 8.82 -14.01 -1.34
C ILE A 111 9.80 -13.85 -2.50
N SER A 112 10.68 -14.83 -2.72
CA SER A 112 11.66 -14.75 -3.82
C SER A 112 12.38 -16.08 -4.05
N PRO A 113 12.36 -16.62 -5.29
CA PRO A 113 11.36 -16.32 -6.30
C PRO A 113 10.01 -16.93 -5.94
N GLY A 114 8.90 -16.41 -6.49
CA GLY A 114 7.57 -16.96 -6.22
C GLY A 114 6.48 -15.93 -6.45
N GLN A 115 5.25 -16.39 -6.66
CA GLN A 115 4.10 -15.53 -6.83
C GLN A 115 3.51 -15.10 -5.49
N GLY A 116 3.07 -13.86 -5.38
CA GLY A 116 2.51 -13.33 -4.14
C GLY A 116 1.30 -12.42 -4.37
N SER A 117 0.24 -12.68 -3.60
CA SER A 117 -0.90 -11.81 -3.43
C SER A 117 -1.06 -11.48 -1.95
N ILE A 118 -1.08 -10.19 -1.63
CA ILE A 118 -1.30 -9.68 -0.27
C ILE A 118 -2.59 -8.86 -0.33
N ARG A 119 -3.57 -9.22 0.50
CA ARG A 119 -4.89 -8.57 0.48
C ARG A 119 -5.43 -8.32 1.88
N LYS A 120 -6.06 -7.16 2.09
CA LYS A 120 -6.69 -6.81 3.36
C LYS A 120 -5.76 -6.96 4.56
N VAL A 121 -4.54 -6.48 4.40
CA VAL A 121 -3.49 -6.61 5.40
C VAL A 121 -3.21 -5.28 6.08
N CYS A 122 -3.05 -5.32 7.39
CA CYS A 122 -2.51 -4.21 8.17
C CYS A 122 -1.04 -4.48 8.50
N SER A 123 -0.17 -3.49 8.28
CA SER A 123 1.21 -3.54 8.76
C SER A 123 1.55 -2.29 9.56
N PHE A 124 2.06 -2.47 10.75
CA PHE A 124 2.51 -1.41 11.62
C PHE A 124 3.90 -1.70 12.18
N GLY A 125 4.82 -0.74 12.00
CA GLY A 125 6.16 -0.83 12.59
C GLY A 125 7.06 -1.90 11.99
N SER A 126 6.80 -2.37 10.76
CA SER A 126 7.68 -3.32 10.07
C SER A 126 9.03 -2.71 9.78
N LYS A 127 10.12 -3.48 9.97
CA LYS A 127 11.50 -3.00 9.81
C LYS A 127 12.35 -3.97 9.00
N SER A 128 13.26 -3.43 8.20
CA SER A 128 14.33 -4.22 7.58
C SER A 128 15.56 -3.35 7.33
N THR A 129 16.75 -3.96 7.34
CA THR A 129 17.97 -3.26 6.96
C THR A 129 18.16 -3.21 5.45
N GLY A 130 17.48 -4.07 4.72
CA GLY A 130 17.51 -4.14 3.26
C GLY A 130 16.28 -3.52 2.59
N THR A 131 15.90 -4.05 1.46
CA THR A 131 14.76 -3.62 0.64
C THR A 131 13.44 -4.23 1.13
N GLY A 132 12.34 -3.46 1.06
CA GLY A 132 11.02 -3.93 1.46
C GLY A 132 10.84 -3.95 2.97
N LYS A 133 10.64 -2.79 3.61
CA LYS A 133 10.48 -2.71 5.06
C LYS A 133 9.28 -3.51 5.57
N PHE A 134 8.22 -3.52 4.79
CA PHE A 134 7.07 -4.39 5.00
C PHE A 134 7.21 -5.66 4.15
N CYS A 135 7.19 -5.53 2.82
CA CYS A 135 7.23 -6.69 1.95
C CYS A 135 8.24 -6.55 0.81
N TYR A 136 8.85 -7.68 0.47
CA TYR A 136 9.69 -7.89 -0.69
C TYR A 136 9.16 -9.08 -1.48
N ILE A 137 8.62 -8.82 -2.67
CA ILE A 137 8.12 -9.85 -3.58
C ILE A 137 8.85 -9.73 -4.90
N TRP A 138 9.62 -10.76 -5.23
CA TRP A 138 10.28 -10.89 -6.51
C TRP A 138 9.84 -12.19 -7.16
N VAL A 139 8.97 -12.08 -8.14
CA VAL A 139 8.49 -13.24 -8.90
C VAL A 139 9.43 -13.56 -10.07
N SER A 140 9.32 -14.77 -10.61
CA SER A 140 9.96 -15.10 -11.89
C SER A 140 9.44 -14.17 -12.98
N ASP A 141 10.30 -13.82 -13.93
CA ASP A 141 9.97 -12.88 -15.01
C ASP A 141 9.04 -13.51 -16.06
N VAL A 142 7.78 -13.70 -15.64
CA VAL A 142 6.69 -14.15 -16.50
C VAL A 142 5.53 -13.20 -16.29
N SER A 143 5.05 -12.57 -17.36
CA SER A 143 4.01 -11.53 -17.31
C SER A 143 2.68 -11.97 -16.69
N THR A 144 2.40 -13.26 -16.64
CA THR A 144 1.20 -13.83 -16.05
C THR A 144 1.32 -14.15 -14.55
N ASN A 145 2.54 -14.10 -14.00
CA ASN A 145 2.76 -14.38 -12.59
C ASN A 145 2.19 -13.28 -11.70
N VAL A 146 1.45 -13.68 -10.67
CA VAL A 146 0.81 -12.76 -9.72
C VAL A 146 1.85 -12.11 -8.81
N ASN A 147 1.79 -10.77 -8.73
CA ASN A 147 2.58 -9.95 -7.83
C ASN A 147 1.76 -8.73 -7.40
N GLU A 148 0.99 -8.85 -6.33
CA GLU A 148 0.00 -7.83 -6.01
C GLU A 148 -0.11 -7.50 -4.52
N LEU A 149 -0.48 -6.25 -4.26
CA LEU A 149 -0.89 -5.74 -2.96
C LEU A 149 -2.20 -4.98 -3.11
N HIS A 150 -3.25 -5.45 -2.46
CA HIS A 150 -4.60 -4.89 -2.54
C HIS A 150 -5.20 -4.63 -1.17
N ASP A 151 -6.09 -3.64 -1.07
CA ASP A 151 -6.92 -3.35 0.11
C ASP A 151 -6.11 -3.32 1.42
N SER A 152 -4.92 -2.76 1.43
CA SER A 152 -4.01 -2.92 2.57
C SER A 152 -3.58 -1.57 3.15
N SER A 153 -3.27 -1.56 4.45
CA SER A 153 -2.77 -0.39 5.16
C SER A 153 -1.38 -0.66 5.73
N ILE A 154 -0.38 0.07 5.25
CA ILE A 154 1.01 -0.08 5.64
C ILE A 154 1.52 1.23 6.24
N THR A 155 1.84 1.20 7.53
CA THR A 155 2.14 2.42 8.26
C THR A 155 3.29 2.25 9.27
N TYR A 156 3.96 3.36 9.56
CA TYR A 156 5.06 3.46 10.52
C TYR A 156 6.20 2.47 10.31
N SER A 157 6.41 2.02 9.08
CA SER A 157 7.54 1.14 8.78
C SER A 157 8.86 1.87 8.95
N ASN A 158 9.85 1.15 9.49
CA ASN A 158 11.23 1.58 9.63
C ASN A 158 11.48 2.79 10.56
N GLN A 159 10.59 3.11 11.47
CA GLN A 159 10.83 4.18 12.45
C GLN A 159 12.10 3.91 13.27
N GLY A 160 13.03 4.87 13.23
CA GLY A 160 14.29 4.80 13.97
C GLY A 160 15.39 3.94 13.36
N VAL A 161 15.22 3.41 12.14
CA VAL A 161 16.27 2.69 11.39
C VAL A 161 16.53 3.42 10.08
N ILE A 162 17.74 3.93 9.87
CA ILE A 162 18.06 4.81 8.74
C ILE A 162 18.28 4.02 7.45
N ASN A 163 18.80 2.79 7.49
CA ASN A 163 19.26 2.06 6.31
C ASN A 163 18.16 1.40 5.50
N GLY A 164 18.33 1.31 4.18
CA GLY A 164 17.60 0.48 3.25
C GLY A 164 16.57 1.20 2.38
N TYR A 165 15.92 0.43 1.50
CA TYR A 165 15.10 0.93 0.41
C TYR A 165 13.68 0.41 0.49
N TYR A 166 12.69 1.24 0.15
CA TYR A 166 11.29 0.92 -0.05
C TYR A 166 10.58 0.23 1.12
N THR A 167 9.39 0.66 1.39
CA THR A 167 8.48 -0.06 2.29
C THR A 167 7.90 -1.28 1.59
N ILE A 168 7.52 -1.12 0.34
CA ILE A 168 6.92 -2.16 -0.50
C ILE A 168 7.76 -2.33 -1.76
N PHE A 169 8.13 -3.57 -2.09
CA PHE A 169 8.94 -3.90 -3.27
C PHE A 169 8.30 -5.05 -4.04
N LEU A 170 7.67 -4.72 -5.20
CA LEU A 170 6.97 -5.66 -6.08
C LEU A 170 7.65 -5.71 -7.44
N ILE A 171 8.39 -6.77 -7.72
CA ILE A 171 9.25 -6.86 -8.90
C ILE A 171 8.91 -8.08 -9.74
N ASN A 172 8.87 -7.88 -11.06
CA ASN A 172 8.48 -8.82 -12.11
C ASN A 172 7.01 -9.28 -12.01
N GLY A 173 6.56 -10.06 -12.97
CA GLY A 173 5.21 -10.57 -13.04
C GLY A 173 4.17 -9.50 -13.38
N ASN A 174 2.93 -9.79 -13.14
CA ASN A 174 1.81 -8.86 -13.28
C ASN A 174 1.66 -8.04 -11.99
N ASN A 175 2.23 -6.84 -11.99
CA ASN A 175 2.21 -6.00 -10.79
C ASN A 175 0.88 -5.24 -10.66
N SER A 176 0.20 -5.42 -9.54
CA SER A 176 -1.03 -4.68 -9.21
C SER A 176 -0.96 -4.11 -7.79
N PHE A 177 -1.20 -2.82 -7.69
CA PHE A 177 -1.24 -2.09 -6.43
C PHE A 177 -2.56 -1.31 -6.37
N LEU A 178 -3.52 -1.82 -5.61
CA LEU A 178 -4.90 -1.37 -5.65
C LEU A 178 -5.46 -1.08 -4.25
N GLU A 179 -6.09 0.08 -4.08
CA GLU A 179 -6.82 0.43 -2.85
C GLU A 179 -5.96 0.35 -1.58
N ASN A 180 -4.70 0.79 -1.67
CA ASN A 180 -3.78 0.74 -0.54
C ASN A 180 -3.63 2.11 0.14
N ASN A 181 -3.40 2.06 1.44
CA ASN A 181 -3.01 3.18 2.27
C ASN A 181 -1.55 2.99 2.73
N VAL A 182 -0.64 3.82 2.23
CA VAL A 182 0.79 3.77 2.57
C VAL A 182 1.18 5.09 3.23
N THR A 183 1.27 5.07 4.56
CA THR A 183 1.39 6.31 5.32
C THR A 183 2.47 6.27 6.40
N ARG A 184 3.12 7.41 6.62
CA ARG A 184 4.10 7.61 7.71
C ARG A 184 5.24 6.61 7.72
N ASN A 185 5.65 6.16 6.57
CA ASN A 185 6.79 5.27 6.46
C ASN A 185 8.07 6.08 6.26
N TYR A 186 9.19 5.51 6.70
CA TYR A 186 10.50 6.13 6.61
C TYR A 186 11.49 5.19 5.91
N CYS A 187 12.25 5.70 4.96
CA CYS A 187 13.41 5.03 4.39
C CYS A 187 14.49 6.05 4.07
N GLU A 188 15.75 5.62 4.09
CA GLU A 188 16.86 6.48 3.74
C GLU A 188 16.76 6.97 2.29
N TYR A 189 16.66 6.07 1.32
CA TYR A 189 16.69 6.47 -0.08
C TYR A 189 15.33 6.59 -0.75
N ASN A 190 14.47 5.62 -0.61
CA ASN A 190 13.19 5.58 -1.29
C ASN A 190 12.14 4.95 -0.38
N THR A 191 10.95 5.54 -0.25
CA THR A 191 10.07 5.15 0.84
C THR A 191 8.89 4.30 0.44
N ALA A 192 7.86 4.85 -0.20
CA ALA A 192 6.58 4.15 -0.23
C ALA A 192 6.65 2.83 -0.96
N PHE A 193 6.98 2.85 -2.23
CA PHE A 193 7.11 1.61 -2.99
C PHE A 193 8.09 1.69 -4.16
N ALA A 194 8.56 0.52 -4.58
CA ALA A 194 9.07 0.28 -5.92
C ALA A 194 8.28 -0.83 -6.60
N ILE A 195 7.91 -0.60 -7.83
CA ILE A 195 7.12 -1.53 -8.63
C ILE A 195 7.67 -1.60 -10.05
N GLY A 196 7.68 -2.79 -10.66
CA GLY A 196 8.10 -2.92 -12.06
C GLY A 196 8.99 -4.11 -12.34
N PHE A 197 9.92 -3.91 -13.28
CA PHE A 197 10.73 -4.91 -13.98
C PHE A 197 9.92 -5.98 -14.73
N GLY A 198 10.53 -6.57 -15.74
CA GLY A 198 9.97 -7.65 -16.53
C GLY A 198 8.97 -7.20 -17.60
N GLU A 199 8.28 -8.18 -18.16
CA GLU A 199 7.30 -7.95 -19.22
C GLU A 199 5.92 -7.51 -18.68
N GLY A 200 5.08 -6.95 -19.56
CA GLY A 200 3.71 -6.53 -19.27
C GLY A 200 3.63 -5.11 -18.75
N THR A 201 2.58 -4.81 -17.99
CA THR A 201 2.29 -3.48 -17.40
C THR A 201 2.16 -3.56 -15.90
N SER A 202 2.38 -2.42 -15.24
CA SER A 202 2.06 -2.25 -13.81
C SER A 202 0.88 -1.32 -13.64
N SER A 203 0.04 -1.60 -12.66
CA SER A 203 -1.16 -0.80 -12.36
C SER A 203 -1.19 -0.37 -10.90
N ILE A 204 -1.31 0.93 -10.68
CA ILE A 204 -1.41 1.55 -9.35
C ILE A 204 -2.68 2.37 -9.34
N LYS A 205 -3.65 1.98 -8.50
CA LYS A 205 -4.99 2.61 -8.53
C LYS A 205 -5.56 2.83 -7.13
N TYR A 206 -6.41 3.86 -7.02
CA TYR A 206 -7.26 4.13 -5.86
C TYR A 206 -6.53 4.07 -4.52
N SER A 207 -5.32 4.61 -4.45
CA SER A 207 -4.47 4.47 -3.28
C SER A 207 -4.05 5.82 -2.72
N ILE A 208 -3.72 5.84 -1.43
CA ILE A 208 -3.18 7.01 -0.74
C ILE A 208 -1.71 6.78 -0.40
N ILE A 209 -0.87 7.77 -0.70
CA ILE A 209 0.54 7.86 -0.34
C ILE A 209 0.70 9.14 0.47
N ASP A 210 0.75 9.04 1.79
CA ASP A 210 0.63 10.19 2.70
C ASP A 210 1.69 10.20 3.79
N GLU A 211 2.20 11.38 4.13
CA GLU A 211 3.14 11.59 5.23
C GLU A 211 4.38 10.65 5.20
N ASN A 212 4.81 10.18 4.02
CA ASN A 212 6.02 9.37 3.92
C ASN A 212 7.27 10.26 3.81
N TYR A 213 8.38 9.77 4.34
CA TYR A 213 9.65 10.49 4.32
C TYR A 213 10.76 9.64 3.68
N ALA A 214 11.52 10.27 2.79
CA ALA A 214 12.71 9.69 2.15
C ALA A 214 13.79 10.74 1.92
N ASP A 215 15.01 10.30 1.67
CA ASP A 215 16.06 11.23 1.23
C ASP A 215 15.93 11.56 -0.25
N SER A 216 15.50 10.63 -1.10
CA SER A 216 15.46 10.90 -2.53
C SER A 216 14.11 10.71 -3.22
N ARG A 217 13.36 9.67 -2.93
CA ARG A 217 12.12 9.34 -3.68
C ARG A 217 11.04 8.77 -2.78
N ILE A 218 9.81 9.03 -3.16
CA ILE A 218 8.66 8.41 -2.51
C ILE A 218 8.20 7.19 -3.31
N CYS A 219 8.02 7.32 -4.61
CA CYS A 219 7.58 6.24 -5.49
C CYS A 219 8.59 5.99 -6.61
N TYR A 220 8.86 4.74 -6.91
CA TYR A 220 9.75 4.36 -8.00
C TYR A 220 9.16 3.31 -8.92
N THR A 221 9.06 3.63 -10.20
CA THR A 221 8.64 2.71 -11.25
C THR A 221 9.85 2.23 -12.04
N LEU A 222 10.03 0.91 -12.09
CA LEU A 222 11.23 0.27 -12.61
C LEU A 222 10.94 -0.45 -13.93
N ARG A 223 11.51 0.05 -15.03
CA ARG A 223 11.63 -0.64 -16.32
C ARG A 223 10.35 -1.35 -16.79
N LYS A 224 9.19 -0.68 -16.64
CA LYS A 224 7.90 -1.23 -17.04
C LYS A 224 6.90 -0.11 -17.26
N PRO A 225 6.07 -0.14 -18.31
CA PRO A 225 4.97 0.79 -18.47
C PRO A 225 4.07 0.72 -17.25
N THR A 226 3.77 1.86 -16.65
CA THR A 226 2.99 1.92 -15.40
C THR A 226 1.93 2.99 -15.47
N LYS A 227 0.71 2.61 -15.08
CA LYS A 227 -0.40 3.54 -14.97
C LYS A 227 -0.77 3.80 -13.52
N TYR A 228 -0.66 5.06 -13.11
CA TYR A 228 -1.24 5.60 -11.88
C TYR A 228 -2.62 6.16 -12.21
N ASN A 229 -3.63 5.72 -11.50
CA ASN A 229 -5.00 6.23 -11.69
C ASN A 229 -5.68 6.45 -10.35
N SER A 230 -6.23 7.65 -10.15
CA SER A 230 -6.93 8.00 -8.91
C SER A 230 -6.07 7.81 -7.66
N ILE A 231 -4.84 8.32 -7.69
CA ILE A 231 -3.92 8.29 -6.55
C ILE A 231 -3.95 9.62 -5.82
N VAL A 232 -4.02 9.57 -4.50
CA VAL A 232 -3.80 10.71 -3.61
C VAL A 232 -2.36 10.65 -3.09
N PHE A 233 -1.57 11.65 -3.45
CA PHE A 233 -0.16 11.78 -3.11
C PHE A 233 0.05 13.09 -2.34
N ILE A 234 0.06 13.02 -1.00
CA ILE A 234 0.02 14.21 -0.16
C ILE A 234 1.00 14.16 1.01
N ASN A 235 1.41 15.35 1.48
CA ASN A 235 2.21 15.55 2.68
C ASN A 235 3.54 14.74 2.72
N ASN A 236 3.99 14.21 1.61
CA ASN A 236 5.25 13.46 1.57
C ASN A 236 6.44 14.41 1.58
N THR A 237 7.56 13.95 2.11
CA THR A 237 8.77 14.76 2.23
C THR A 237 9.97 14.00 1.66
N VAL A 238 10.75 14.67 0.81
CA VAL A 238 12.11 14.26 0.46
C VAL A 238 13.10 15.26 1.03
N SER A 239 14.27 14.81 1.51
CA SER A 239 15.19 15.65 2.27
C SER A 239 16.49 16.00 1.58
N ASN A 240 16.97 15.18 0.65
CA ASN A 240 18.29 15.36 0.03
C ASN A 240 18.18 15.86 -1.42
N PRO A 241 18.47 17.17 -1.69
CA PRO A 241 18.41 17.72 -3.05
C PRO A 241 19.55 17.25 -3.95
N ASP A 242 20.65 16.76 -3.39
CA ASP A 242 21.88 16.45 -4.12
C ASP A 242 21.92 15.01 -4.66
N TYR A 243 20.82 14.25 -4.52
CA TYR A 243 20.78 12.88 -5.00
C TYR A 243 20.72 12.85 -6.54
N TYR A 244 21.55 12.04 -7.16
CA TYR A 244 21.82 11.95 -8.61
C TYR A 244 20.59 11.71 -9.50
N TYR A 245 19.44 11.36 -8.91
CA TYR A 245 18.18 11.08 -9.58
C TYR A 245 17.06 11.83 -8.89
N ASN A 246 16.79 13.03 -9.38
CA ASN A 246 15.86 13.96 -8.76
C ASN A 246 14.41 13.68 -9.16
N GLY A 247 13.54 13.35 -8.22
CA GLY A 247 12.10 13.27 -8.40
C GLY A 247 11.39 12.42 -7.36
N MET A 248 10.37 12.99 -6.73
CA MET A 248 9.57 12.25 -5.73
C MET A 248 8.82 11.08 -6.34
N ILE A 249 8.23 11.29 -7.53
CA ILE A 249 7.64 10.25 -8.38
C ILE A 249 8.61 10.01 -9.53
N PHE A 250 9.25 8.86 -9.52
CA PHE A 250 10.40 8.61 -10.38
C PHE A 250 10.21 7.37 -11.25
N CYS A 251 10.60 7.46 -12.52
CA CYS A 251 10.56 6.35 -13.44
C CYS A 251 11.92 6.07 -14.11
N SER A 252 12.12 4.84 -14.57
CA SER A 252 13.25 4.48 -15.42
C SER A 252 12.80 3.63 -16.61
N ASN A 253 13.17 4.07 -17.81
CA ASN A 253 13.13 3.38 -19.10
C ASN A 253 11.78 3.19 -19.79
N TYR A 254 10.65 3.53 -19.20
CA TYR A 254 9.34 3.33 -19.82
C TYR A 254 8.40 4.49 -19.50
N GLU A 255 7.27 4.51 -20.19
CA GLU A 255 6.24 5.50 -19.95
C GLU A 255 5.53 5.24 -18.61
N VAL A 256 5.40 6.31 -17.84
CA VAL A 256 4.53 6.38 -16.66
C VAL A 256 3.42 7.36 -16.96
N THR A 257 2.17 6.93 -16.82
CA THR A 257 1.01 7.80 -16.94
C THR A 257 0.38 8.05 -15.57
N LEU A 258 0.10 9.33 -15.27
CA LEU A 258 -0.69 9.73 -14.10
C LEU A 258 -2.02 10.30 -14.60
N GLU A 259 -3.12 9.72 -14.17
CA GLU A 259 -4.46 10.13 -14.58
C GLU A 259 -5.39 10.23 -13.37
N ASN A 260 -6.17 11.31 -13.30
CA ASN A 260 -7.11 11.54 -12.21
C ASN A 260 -6.45 11.53 -10.81
N CYS A 261 -5.22 12.01 -10.69
CA CYS A 261 -4.50 12.00 -9.43
C CYS A 261 -4.62 13.34 -8.68
N PHE A 262 -4.44 13.30 -7.37
CA PHE A 262 -4.38 14.47 -6.50
C PHE A 262 -3.02 14.54 -5.83
N ILE A 263 -2.25 15.58 -6.12
CA ILE A 263 -0.87 15.77 -5.64
C ILE A 263 -0.79 17.11 -4.93
N ALA A 264 -0.59 17.10 -3.61
CA ALA A 264 -0.59 18.32 -2.82
C ALA A 264 0.26 18.25 -1.54
N ASN A 265 0.67 19.42 -1.07
CA ASN A 265 1.40 19.62 0.20
C ASN A 265 2.69 18.78 0.32
N ASN A 266 3.30 18.40 -0.79
CA ASN A 266 4.54 17.62 -0.76
C ASN A 266 5.76 18.54 -0.62
N LYS A 267 6.67 18.20 0.29
CA LYS A 267 7.90 18.96 0.54
C LYS A 267 9.04 18.40 -0.28
N GLN A 268 9.40 19.11 -1.34
CA GLN A 268 10.40 18.69 -2.32
C GLN A 268 11.84 19.03 -1.89
N ASN A 269 12.03 20.04 -1.05
CA ASN A 269 13.35 20.49 -0.54
C ASN A 269 14.43 20.65 -1.64
N GLY A 270 14.05 21.24 -2.77
CA GLY A 270 14.93 21.45 -3.92
C GLY A 270 14.95 20.32 -4.95
N GLN A 271 14.26 19.20 -4.70
CA GLN A 271 14.07 18.16 -5.71
C GLN A 271 12.86 18.45 -6.60
N TYR A 272 12.78 17.73 -7.71
CA TYR A 272 11.62 17.80 -8.60
C TYR A 272 10.47 16.88 -8.13
N LEU A 273 9.25 17.23 -8.51
CA LEU A 273 8.10 16.35 -8.28
C LEU A 273 8.19 15.09 -9.14
N PHE A 274 8.51 15.26 -10.43
CA PHE A 274 8.68 14.18 -11.39
C PHE A 274 10.14 14.02 -11.78
N GLY A 275 10.61 12.79 -11.88
CA GLY A 275 11.97 12.49 -12.28
C GLY A 275 12.06 11.28 -13.21
N ILE A 276 12.98 11.34 -14.17
CA ILE A 276 13.23 10.31 -15.15
C ILE A 276 14.70 9.91 -15.14
N ASN A 277 14.97 8.63 -15.05
CA ASN A 277 16.34 8.12 -15.18
C ASN A 277 16.77 8.04 -16.65
N LYS A 278 17.65 8.92 -17.04
CA LYS A 278 18.17 8.99 -18.43
C LYS A 278 19.27 7.95 -18.74
N TYR A 279 19.88 7.34 -17.72
CA TYR A 279 21.02 6.43 -17.93
C TYR A 279 20.65 5.09 -18.59
N TYR A 280 19.42 4.67 -18.46
CA TYR A 280 19.00 3.34 -18.91
C TYR A 280 18.04 3.38 -20.11
N GLY A 281 17.87 4.52 -20.77
CA GLY A 281 17.01 4.65 -21.95
C GLY A 281 15.99 5.77 -21.87
N SER A 282 15.03 5.79 -22.78
CA SER A 282 13.99 6.81 -22.89
C SER A 282 12.80 6.47 -22.00
N GLY A 283 12.75 7.03 -20.81
CA GLY A 283 11.51 7.09 -20.03
C GLY A 283 10.72 8.35 -20.32
N SER A 284 9.42 8.32 -20.11
CA SER A 284 8.57 9.50 -20.15
C SER A 284 7.55 9.51 -19.02
N ILE A 285 7.11 10.68 -18.61
CA ILE A 285 6.01 10.84 -17.66
C ILE A 285 4.92 11.69 -18.33
N ARG A 286 3.72 11.13 -18.41
CA ARG A 286 2.55 11.80 -18.93
C ARG A 286 1.53 12.02 -17.84
N VAL A 287 1.12 13.28 -17.64
CA VAL A 287 0.18 13.69 -16.59
C VAL A 287 -1.08 14.25 -17.24
N SER A 288 -2.22 13.71 -16.89
CA SER A 288 -3.50 14.18 -17.40
C SER A 288 -4.57 14.22 -16.32
N ASN A 289 -5.49 15.16 -16.42
CA ASN A 289 -6.63 15.30 -15.51
C ASN A 289 -6.26 15.21 -14.02
N THR A 290 -5.13 15.78 -13.61
CA THR A 290 -4.53 15.64 -12.29
C THR A 290 -4.46 17.01 -11.62
N TYR A 291 -4.78 17.07 -10.33
CA TYR A 291 -4.54 18.25 -9.50
C TYR A 291 -3.10 18.25 -8.99
N ILE A 292 -2.41 19.37 -9.14
CA ILE A 292 -1.07 19.62 -8.58
C ILE A 292 -1.07 21.02 -7.98
N ASP A 293 -0.74 21.12 -6.69
CA ASP A 293 -0.78 22.40 -5.95
C ASP A 293 0.44 23.28 -6.15
N THR A 294 1.49 22.76 -6.79
CA THR A 294 2.72 23.51 -7.09
C THR A 294 3.00 23.56 -8.59
N THR A 295 3.55 24.67 -9.04
CA THR A 295 4.11 24.81 -10.39
C THR A 295 5.63 24.93 -10.37
N GLU A 296 6.23 25.01 -9.21
CA GLU A 296 7.67 25.09 -9.01
C GLU A 296 8.29 23.69 -8.94
N LEU A 297 9.46 23.51 -9.48
CA LEU A 297 10.22 22.26 -9.47
C LEU A 297 9.40 21.04 -9.92
N LEU A 298 8.57 21.17 -10.94
CA LEU A 298 7.78 20.05 -11.46
C LEU A 298 8.68 18.97 -12.06
N TYR A 299 9.62 19.36 -12.91
CA TYR A 299 10.60 18.45 -13.52
C TYR A 299 11.82 19.23 -14.02
N GLU A 300 12.94 18.52 -14.19
CA GLU A 300 14.19 19.08 -14.73
C GLU A 300 14.03 19.38 -16.24
N GLU A 301 14.59 20.49 -16.70
CA GLU A 301 14.62 20.85 -18.11
C GLU A 301 15.25 19.73 -18.97
N GLY A 302 14.62 19.45 -20.10
CA GLY A 302 15.05 18.40 -21.03
C GLY A 302 14.67 16.95 -20.59
N GLN A 303 13.85 16.77 -19.57
CA GLN A 303 13.16 15.51 -19.31
C GLN A 303 11.89 15.41 -20.18
N ASP A 304 11.53 14.20 -20.58
CA ASP A 304 10.31 13.91 -21.34
C ASP A 304 9.09 13.81 -20.40
N VAL A 305 8.70 14.97 -19.85
CA VAL A 305 7.51 15.11 -19.00
C VAL A 305 6.48 15.92 -19.75
N ILE A 306 5.33 15.32 -20.02
CA ILE A 306 4.21 15.94 -20.71
C ILE A 306 3.07 16.13 -19.73
N ILE A 307 2.65 17.35 -19.51
CA ILE A 307 1.50 17.71 -18.66
C ILE A 307 0.40 18.20 -19.56
N ASP A 308 -0.54 17.33 -19.90
CA ASP A 308 -1.65 17.67 -20.81
C ASP A 308 -2.68 18.58 -20.14
N LYS A 309 -2.97 18.35 -18.87
CA LYS A 309 -3.96 19.13 -18.13
C LYS A 309 -3.76 19.02 -16.62
N ILE A 310 -3.58 20.18 -15.98
CA ILE A 310 -3.69 20.34 -14.53
C ILE A 310 -5.12 20.80 -14.22
N ASN A 311 -5.82 20.10 -13.38
CA ASN A 311 -7.15 20.47 -12.94
C ASN A 311 -7.10 21.37 -11.71
N SER A 312 -7.98 22.39 -11.68
CA SER A 312 -8.21 23.19 -10.47
C SER A 312 -9.07 22.47 -9.43
N GLU A 313 -9.85 21.49 -9.88
CA GLU A 313 -10.76 20.71 -9.06
C GLU A 313 -10.75 19.26 -9.54
N ILE A 314 -10.63 18.33 -8.61
CA ILE A 314 -10.75 16.89 -8.88
C ILE A 314 -11.46 16.20 -7.70
N SER A 315 -12.36 15.29 -8.01
CA SER A 315 -12.97 14.40 -7.03
C SER A 315 -12.40 13.01 -7.21
N ILE A 316 -11.87 12.45 -6.13
CA ILE A 316 -11.37 11.07 -6.10
C ILE A 316 -12.14 10.34 -5.02
N GLU A 317 -12.89 9.34 -5.42
CA GLU A 317 -13.54 8.42 -4.50
C GLU A 317 -12.60 7.26 -4.21
N LEU A 318 -12.29 7.06 -2.92
CA LEU A 318 -11.39 6.01 -2.45
C LEU A 318 -12.14 5.09 -1.48
N HIS A 319 -12.19 3.82 -1.83
CA HIS A 319 -12.68 2.75 -0.97
C HIS A 319 -11.50 2.05 -0.32
N LEU A 320 -10.92 2.68 0.69
CA LEU A 320 -9.77 2.12 1.39
C LEU A 320 -10.20 1.15 2.48
N LEU A 321 -9.38 0.13 2.71
CA LEU A 321 -9.54 -0.71 3.87
C LEU A 321 -9.61 0.19 5.11
N SER A 322 -10.74 0.15 5.79
CA SER A 322 -10.85 0.76 7.09
C SER A 322 -9.79 0.11 7.98
N THR A 323 -8.82 0.90 8.39
CA THR A 323 -7.78 0.47 9.34
C THR A 323 -8.35 0.07 10.71
N GLY A 324 -9.67 0.02 10.85
CA GLY A 324 -10.38 -0.47 12.02
C GLY A 324 -10.07 -1.90 12.40
N LEU A 325 -9.46 -2.66 11.50
CA LEU A 325 -8.89 -3.97 11.80
C LEU A 325 -7.42 -3.89 12.26
N CYS A 326 -6.78 -2.72 12.13
CA CYS A 326 -5.43 -2.51 12.64
C CYS A 326 -5.49 -2.24 14.14
N PRO A 327 -4.89 -3.04 15.01
CA PRO A 327 -5.05 -2.97 16.46
C PRO A 327 -4.47 -1.73 17.13
N THR A 328 -3.91 -0.79 16.38
CA THR A 328 -3.20 0.40 16.87
C THR A 328 -4.10 1.58 17.22
N GLY A 329 -5.43 1.45 17.18
CA GLY A 329 -6.36 2.52 17.56
C GLY A 329 -6.38 3.76 16.65
N TYR A 330 -5.62 3.77 15.57
CA TYR A 330 -5.64 4.84 14.58
C TYR A 330 -6.63 4.51 13.49
N TYR A 331 -7.88 4.84 13.71
CA TYR A 331 -8.93 4.72 12.70
C TYR A 331 -8.84 5.89 11.72
N PHE A 332 -8.43 5.63 10.50
CA PHE A 332 -8.61 6.57 9.40
C PHE A 332 -9.87 6.17 8.62
N VAL A 333 -10.95 6.83 8.89
CA VAL A 333 -12.14 6.77 8.03
C VAL A 333 -12.00 7.93 7.05
N TYR A 334 -11.61 7.65 5.83
CA TYR A 334 -11.74 8.61 4.75
C TYR A 334 -13.18 8.53 4.21
N ASN A 335 -14.02 9.42 4.66
CA ASN A 335 -15.24 9.74 3.94
C ASN A 335 -14.86 10.67 2.79
N GLU A 336 -15.47 10.48 1.64
CA GLU A 336 -15.34 11.26 0.41
C GLU A 336 -14.41 12.48 0.48
N ILE A 337 -13.30 12.42 -0.24
CA ILE A 337 -12.51 13.60 -0.56
C ILE A 337 -13.23 14.29 -1.72
N THR A 338 -14.27 15.06 -1.43
CA THR A 338 -14.86 15.97 -2.40
C THR A 338 -14.04 17.24 -2.41
N SER A 339 -13.40 17.54 -3.52
CA SER A 339 -12.64 18.77 -3.72
C SER A 339 -13.53 19.94 -4.09
N ASN A 340 -14.49 20.30 -3.27
CA ASN A 340 -14.93 21.68 -3.20
C ASN A 340 -13.94 22.42 -2.31
N ILE A 341 -12.69 22.48 -2.72
CA ILE A 341 -11.65 23.22 -2.00
C ILE A 341 -11.64 24.67 -2.51
N SER A 342 -12.54 25.48 -2.00
CA SER A 342 -12.17 26.82 -1.63
C SER A 342 -11.28 26.69 -0.38
N PHE A 343 -9.98 26.63 -0.53
CA PHE A 343 -8.93 26.82 0.51
C PHE A 343 -9.27 26.40 1.96
N ASN A 344 -9.94 25.29 2.17
CA ASN A 344 -10.21 24.76 3.51
C ASN A 344 -9.53 23.40 3.66
N ILE A 345 -8.43 23.46 4.37
CA ILE A 345 -7.60 22.40 4.94
C ILE A 345 -8.41 21.13 5.18
N PHE A 346 -7.97 20.01 4.58
CA PHE A 346 -8.45 18.67 4.90
C PHE A 346 -8.41 18.43 6.41
N LYS A 347 -9.55 18.46 7.06
CA LYS A 347 -9.68 18.01 8.45
C LYS A 347 -9.88 16.51 8.45
N ILE A 348 -8.78 15.78 8.48
CA ILE A 348 -8.79 14.36 8.84
C ILE A 348 -9.26 14.30 10.30
N ARG A 349 -10.49 13.88 10.55
CA ARG A 349 -10.96 13.63 11.91
C ARG A 349 -10.36 12.32 12.38
N ARG A 350 -9.40 12.44 13.28
CA ARG A 350 -8.99 11.34 14.15
C ARG A 350 -10.14 11.08 15.14
N ARG A 351 -10.68 9.91 15.19
CA ARG A 351 -11.50 9.40 16.28
C ARG A 351 -10.78 8.25 16.95
#